data_87ca70fa79d9c21121e168ec74237084
#
_entry.id   87ca70fa79d9c21121e168ec74237084
#
_cell.length_a   1.000
_cell.length_b   1.000
_cell.length_c   1.000
_cell.angle_alpha   90.00
_cell.angle_beta   90.00
_cell.angle_gamma   90.00
#
_symmetry.space_group_name_H-M   'P 1'
#
loop_
_entity.id
_entity.type
_entity.pdbx_description
1 polymer ?
#
loop_
_entity_poly.entity_id
_entity_poly.type
_entity_poly.pdbx_seq_one_letter_code
_entity_poly.pdbx_strand_id
1 'polypeptide(L)'
;MSIRIERINYSIRKIIGQAISTDLSDPRISSSISVTKVSVSHDLSKANVYVSLFLDTDDEEQILLALRSSTGRLRKIISNKLRIRKIPKLIFLIDSQINDALKIDALIDDINNGKFESYR
;
A
#
# COMPACT_ATOMS: atom_id res chain seq x y z
N MET A 1 -17.33 0.79 10.68
CA MET A 1 -16.15 1.44 10.13
C MET A 1 -16.43 2.91 9.87
N SER A 2 -15.50 3.78 10.19
CA SER A 2 -15.70 5.22 10.08
C SER A 2 -15.57 5.70 8.64
N ILE A 3 -16.51 6.51 8.17
CA ILE A 3 -16.42 7.17 6.86
C ILE A 3 -15.15 8.01 6.78
N ARG A 4 -14.78 8.64 7.90
CA ARG A 4 -13.56 9.45 7.97
C ARG A 4 -12.31 8.61 7.69
N ILE A 5 -12.22 7.44 8.27
CA ILE A 5 -11.08 6.53 8.05
C ILE A 5 -11.03 6.11 6.57
N GLU A 6 -12.17 5.79 5.98
CA GLU A 6 -12.21 5.42 4.57
C GLU A 6 -11.77 6.54 3.65
N ARG A 7 -12.14 7.79 3.96
CA ARG A 7 -11.68 8.94 3.19
C ARG A 7 -10.18 9.15 3.32
N ILE A 8 -9.64 8.94 4.52
CA ILE A 8 -8.20 9.03 4.74
C ILE A 8 -7.49 7.93 3.96
N ASN A 9 -8.00 6.70 4.00
CA ASN A 9 -7.45 5.59 3.22
C ASN A 9 -7.39 5.94 1.73
N TYR A 10 -8.47 6.45 1.19
CA TYR A 10 -8.57 6.84 -0.21
C TYR A 10 -7.58 7.93 -0.56
N SER A 11 -7.52 8.97 0.27
CA SER A 11 -6.65 10.12 0.03
C SER A 11 -5.18 9.71 0.08
N ILE A 12 -4.79 8.91 1.07
CA ILE A 12 -3.41 8.44 1.19
C ILE A 12 -3.05 7.55 0.00
N ARG A 13 -3.96 6.68 -0.42
CA ARG A 13 -3.73 5.83 -1.58
C ARG A 13 -3.42 6.64 -2.82
N LYS A 14 -4.22 7.69 -3.07
CA LYS A 14 -4.00 8.56 -4.23
C LYS A 14 -2.69 9.32 -4.13
N ILE A 15 -2.39 9.87 -2.96
CA ILE A 15 -1.19 10.65 -2.75
C ILE A 15 0.05 9.79 -2.97
N ILE A 16 0.09 8.61 -2.35
CA ILE A 16 1.26 7.73 -2.48
C ILE A 16 1.40 7.20 -3.90
N GLY A 17 0.29 6.80 -4.52
CA GLY A 17 0.31 6.32 -5.90
C GLY A 17 0.89 7.35 -6.86
N GLN A 18 0.48 8.59 -6.73
CA GLN A 18 1.01 9.67 -7.55
C GLN A 18 2.48 9.97 -7.22
N ALA A 19 2.84 9.96 -5.94
CA ALA A 19 4.21 10.24 -5.53
C ALA A 19 5.18 9.18 -6.05
N ILE A 20 4.79 7.91 -6.02
CA ILE A 20 5.63 6.84 -6.54
C ILE A 20 5.93 7.04 -8.02
N SER A 21 4.95 7.49 -8.79
CA SER A 21 5.14 7.66 -10.23
C SER A 21 5.84 8.96 -10.62
N THR A 22 5.80 9.98 -9.77
CA THR A 22 6.31 11.31 -10.16
C THR A 22 7.38 11.90 -9.25
N ASP A 23 7.32 11.63 -7.94
CA ASP A 23 8.15 12.34 -6.96
C ASP A 23 9.34 11.53 -6.46
N LEU A 24 9.30 10.21 -6.55
CA LEU A 24 10.39 9.38 -6.08
C LEU A 24 11.39 9.14 -7.20
N SER A 25 12.67 9.35 -6.90
CA SER A 25 13.75 9.20 -7.88
C SER A 25 14.57 7.93 -7.69
N ASP A 26 14.18 7.06 -6.75
CA ASP A 26 14.90 5.82 -6.51
C ASP A 26 14.76 4.89 -7.73
N PRO A 27 15.88 4.46 -8.35
CA PRO A 27 15.81 3.61 -9.54
C PRO A 27 15.21 2.24 -9.29
N ARG A 28 15.13 1.80 -8.02
CA ARG A 28 14.49 0.53 -7.69
C ARG A 28 12.97 0.62 -7.75
N ILE A 29 12.43 1.84 -7.72
CA ILE A 29 10.99 2.07 -7.80
C ILE A 29 10.65 2.43 -9.24
N SER A 30 9.80 1.62 -9.86
CA SER A 30 9.44 1.80 -11.27
C SER A 30 7.96 2.10 -11.42
N SER A 31 7.58 2.52 -12.62
CA SER A 31 6.18 2.77 -12.96
C SER A 31 5.33 1.50 -12.96
N SER A 32 5.97 0.33 -12.85
CA SER A 32 5.23 -0.93 -12.76
C SER A 32 4.65 -1.19 -11.37
N ILE A 33 4.99 -0.36 -10.39
CA ILE A 33 4.46 -0.49 -9.04
C ILE A 33 3.13 0.27 -8.95
N SER A 34 2.12 -0.39 -8.39
CA SER A 34 0.80 0.21 -8.19
C SER A 34 0.39 0.05 -6.73
N VAL A 35 -0.16 1.12 -6.15
CA VAL A 35 -0.75 1.05 -4.81
C VAL A 35 -2.17 0.56 -4.95
N THR A 36 -2.45 -0.62 -4.42
CA THR A 36 -3.76 -1.25 -4.57
C THR A 36 -4.71 -0.95 -3.43
N LYS A 37 -4.17 -0.75 -2.22
CA LYS A 37 -4.99 -0.53 -1.05
C LYS A 37 -4.19 0.17 0.04
N VAL A 38 -4.87 1.00 0.82
CA VAL A 38 -4.32 1.57 2.05
C VAL A 38 -5.32 1.30 3.17
N SER A 39 -4.82 0.85 4.31
CA SER A 39 -5.64 0.58 5.50
C SER A 39 -5.01 1.26 6.70
N VAL A 40 -5.66 2.32 7.18
CA VAL A 40 -5.20 3.11 8.32
C VAL A 40 -5.85 2.57 9.60
N SER A 41 -5.07 2.50 10.69
CA SER A 41 -5.59 2.10 11.98
C SER A 41 -6.53 3.18 12.55
N HIS A 42 -7.41 2.79 13.47
CA HIS A 42 -8.40 3.70 14.04
C HIS A 42 -7.76 4.92 14.72
N ASP A 43 -6.62 4.72 15.35
CA ASP A 43 -5.91 5.79 16.05
C ASP A 43 -4.95 6.56 15.14
N LEU A 44 -4.95 6.28 13.85
CA LEU A 44 -4.09 6.90 12.84
C LEU A 44 -2.59 6.69 13.09
N SER A 45 -2.22 5.69 13.87
CA SER A 45 -0.81 5.43 14.17
C SER A 45 -0.08 4.70 13.06
N LYS A 46 -0.79 3.89 12.29
CA LYS A 46 -0.22 3.06 11.23
C LYS A 46 -1.08 3.09 9.99
N ALA A 47 -0.44 2.98 8.84
CA ALA A 47 -1.12 2.80 7.56
C ALA A 47 -0.44 1.65 6.83
N ASN A 48 -1.17 0.58 6.59
CA ASN A 48 -0.70 -0.52 5.76
C ASN A 48 -0.93 -0.14 4.31
N VAL A 49 0.15 -0.09 3.53
CA VAL A 49 0.12 0.30 2.13
C VAL A 49 0.44 -0.93 1.29
N TYR A 50 -0.55 -1.42 0.57
CA TYR A 50 -0.40 -2.62 -0.26
C TYR A 50 -0.01 -2.20 -1.67
N VAL A 51 1.07 -2.78 -2.17
CA VAL A 51 1.57 -2.50 -3.52
C VAL A 51 1.58 -3.76 -4.35
N SER A 52 1.28 -3.61 -5.61
CA SER A 52 1.30 -4.68 -6.60
C SER A 52 2.42 -4.41 -7.59
N LEU A 53 3.12 -5.49 -7.97
CA LEU A 53 4.20 -5.43 -8.94
C LEU A 53 3.72 -6.12 -10.22
N PHE A 54 3.84 -5.41 -11.35
CA PHE A 54 3.38 -5.95 -12.63
C PHE A 54 4.39 -6.88 -13.30
N LEU A 55 5.66 -6.77 -12.92
CA LEU A 55 6.71 -7.57 -13.52
C LEU A 55 7.17 -8.64 -12.54
N ASP A 56 7.09 -9.90 -12.95
CA ASP A 56 7.54 -11.03 -12.13
C ASP A 56 9.05 -10.99 -11.89
N THR A 57 9.78 -10.28 -12.74
CA THR A 57 11.23 -10.15 -12.61
C THR A 57 11.63 -9.14 -11.53
N ASP A 58 10.67 -8.38 -11.00
CA ASP A 58 10.95 -7.39 -9.97
C ASP A 58 11.36 -8.11 -8.68
N ASP A 59 12.42 -7.60 -8.05
CA ASP A 59 12.86 -8.08 -6.75
C ASP A 59 12.01 -7.41 -5.67
N GLU A 60 11.04 -8.14 -5.13
CA GLU A 60 10.13 -7.64 -4.12
C GLU A 60 10.87 -7.07 -2.91
N GLU A 61 11.93 -7.74 -2.49
CA GLU A 61 12.69 -7.32 -1.33
C GLU A 61 13.36 -5.97 -1.54
N GLN A 62 13.98 -5.79 -2.70
CA GLN A 62 14.63 -4.53 -3.06
C GLN A 62 13.60 -3.40 -3.20
N ILE A 63 12.47 -3.69 -3.77
CA ILE A 63 11.40 -2.71 -3.92
C ILE A 63 10.86 -2.29 -2.56
N LEU A 64 10.64 -3.25 -1.65
CA LEU A 64 10.20 -2.93 -0.30
C LEU A 64 11.23 -2.09 0.45
N LEU A 65 12.52 -2.40 0.29
CA LEU A 65 13.58 -1.60 0.90
C LEU A 65 13.56 -0.16 0.37
N ALA A 66 13.38 -0.01 -0.94
CA ALA A 66 13.31 1.31 -1.56
C ALA A 66 12.11 2.11 -1.04
N LEU A 67 10.95 1.47 -0.95
CA LEU A 67 9.75 2.12 -0.44
C LEU A 67 9.92 2.51 1.03
N ARG A 68 10.50 1.63 1.85
CA ARG A 68 10.79 1.92 3.25
C ARG A 68 11.75 3.07 3.39
N SER A 69 12.76 3.15 2.53
CA SER A 69 13.69 4.27 2.52
C SER A 69 13.03 5.59 2.16
N SER A 70 11.91 5.54 1.46
CA SER A 70 11.18 6.72 0.99
C SER A 70 10.07 7.14 1.95
N THR A 71 9.85 6.45 3.07
CA THR A 71 8.72 6.74 3.95
C THR A 71 8.75 8.15 4.51
N GLY A 72 9.93 8.67 4.86
CA GLY A 72 10.04 10.03 5.38
C GLY A 72 9.56 11.06 4.36
N ARG A 73 9.98 10.91 3.10
CA ARG A 73 9.56 11.80 2.03
C ARG A 73 8.07 11.66 1.74
N LEU A 74 7.56 10.42 1.71
CA LEU A 74 6.14 10.18 1.48
C LEU A 74 5.27 10.76 2.58
N ARG A 75 5.69 10.63 3.84
CA ARG A 75 4.97 11.21 4.96
C ARG A 75 4.93 12.74 4.87
N LYS A 76 6.02 13.33 4.43
CA LYS A 76 6.06 14.78 4.23
C LYS A 76 5.09 15.21 3.13
N ILE A 77 5.04 14.48 2.03
CA ILE A 77 4.10 14.75 0.95
C ILE A 77 2.66 14.64 1.45
N ILE A 78 2.37 13.60 2.23
CA ILE A 78 1.04 13.40 2.81
C ILE A 78 0.69 14.59 3.72
N SER A 79 1.63 15.03 4.56
CA SER A 79 1.37 16.12 5.49
C SER A 79 1.09 17.45 4.78
N ASN A 80 1.65 17.63 3.59
CA ASN A 80 1.43 18.84 2.80
C ASN A 80 0.09 18.83 2.08
N LYS A 81 -0.46 17.67 1.80
CA LYS A 81 -1.68 17.54 0.99
C LYS A 81 -2.91 17.16 1.80
N LEU A 82 -2.72 16.61 2.98
CA LEU A 82 -3.81 16.07 3.77
C LEU A 82 -3.80 16.69 5.16
N ARG A 83 -4.92 17.29 5.56
CA ARG A 83 -5.05 17.91 6.88
C ARG A 83 -5.53 16.88 7.90
N ILE A 84 -4.58 16.16 8.46
CA ILE A 84 -4.86 15.24 9.56
C ILE A 84 -3.90 15.58 10.70
N ARG A 85 -4.38 15.34 11.92
CA ARG A 85 -3.64 15.71 13.12
C ARG A 85 -2.33 14.92 13.24
N LYS A 86 -2.34 13.70 12.77
CA LYS A 86 -1.23 12.77 12.93
C LYS A 86 -1.00 12.05 11.62
N ILE A 87 0.25 12.04 11.15
CA ILE A 87 0.61 11.31 9.94
C ILE A 87 0.98 9.88 10.35
N PRO A 88 0.29 8.86 9.84
CA PRO A 88 0.56 7.50 10.24
C PRO A 88 1.92 7.00 9.77
N LYS A 89 2.46 6.04 10.50
CA LYS A 89 3.64 5.31 10.06
C LYS A 89 3.25 4.42 8.89
N LEU A 90 3.99 4.54 7.78
CA LEU A 90 3.69 3.77 6.58
C LEU A 90 4.36 2.39 6.66
N ILE A 91 3.58 1.35 6.41
CA ILE A 91 4.05 -0.03 6.37
C ILE A 91 3.71 -0.58 5.00
N PHE A 92 4.74 -0.91 4.21
CA PHE A 92 4.55 -1.40 2.85
C PHE A 92 4.47 -2.91 2.83
N LEU A 93 3.47 -3.42 2.12
CA LEU A 93 3.22 -4.85 1.99
C LEU A 93 2.95 -5.16 0.52
N ILE A 94 3.40 -6.33 0.07
CA ILE A 94 3.10 -6.76 -1.29
C ILE A 94 1.69 -7.30 -1.34
N ASP A 95 0.91 -6.79 -2.28
CA ASP A 95 -0.43 -7.31 -2.54
C ASP A 95 -0.32 -8.39 -3.60
N SER A 96 -0.46 -9.63 -3.19
CA SER A 96 -0.31 -10.79 -4.07
C SER A 96 -1.63 -11.23 -4.72
N GLN A 97 -2.71 -10.47 -4.55
CA GLN A 97 -4.01 -10.87 -5.08
C GLN A 97 -3.99 -11.06 -6.60
N ILE A 98 -3.22 -10.24 -7.31
CA ILE A 98 -3.12 -10.38 -8.77
C ILE A 98 -2.48 -11.73 -9.13
N ASN A 99 -1.42 -12.11 -8.43
CA ASN A 99 -0.79 -13.40 -8.63
C ASN A 99 -1.67 -14.54 -8.13
N ASP A 100 -2.40 -14.28 -7.06
CA ASP A 100 -3.30 -15.27 -6.45
C ASP A 100 -4.54 -15.53 -7.32
N ALA A 101 -4.88 -14.62 -8.23
CA ALA A 101 -5.97 -14.86 -9.17
C ALA A 101 -5.73 -16.09 -10.04
N LEU A 102 -4.47 -16.45 -10.27
CA LEU A 102 -4.12 -17.66 -10.99
C LEU A 102 -4.26 -18.92 -10.13
N LYS A 103 -4.45 -18.75 -8.83
CA LYS A 103 -4.62 -19.84 -7.86
C LYS A 103 -5.98 -19.77 -7.21
N ILE A 104 -6.98 -19.42 -8.01
CA ILE A 104 -8.31 -19.13 -7.49
C ILE A 104 -8.92 -20.28 -6.71
N ASP A 105 -8.66 -21.51 -7.09
CA ASP A 105 -9.19 -22.66 -6.39
C ASP A 105 -8.63 -22.78 -4.96
N ALA A 106 -7.36 -22.49 -4.79
CA ALA A 106 -6.74 -22.45 -3.47
C ALA A 106 -7.32 -21.31 -2.64
N LEU A 107 -7.60 -20.17 -3.28
CA LEU A 107 -8.19 -19.03 -2.60
C LEU A 107 -9.59 -19.31 -2.11
N ILE A 108 -10.36 -20.09 -2.84
CA ILE A 108 -11.72 -20.48 -2.43
C ILE A 108 -11.65 -21.25 -1.11
N ASP A 109 -10.71 -22.15 -0.96
CA ASP A 109 -10.52 -22.88 0.29
C ASP A 109 -10.16 -21.94 1.43
N ASP A 110 -9.32 -20.96 1.16
CA ASP A 110 -8.92 -19.97 2.17
C ASP A 110 -10.12 -19.10 2.59
N ILE A 111 -11.00 -18.77 1.68
CA ILE A 111 -12.22 -18.04 2.01
C ILE A 111 -13.08 -18.88 2.97
N ASN A 112 -13.25 -20.14 2.68
CA ASN A 112 -14.03 -21.04 3.52
C ASN A 112 -13.44 -21.20 4.91
N ASN A 113 -12.13 -21.03 5.04
CA ASN A 113 -11.42 -21.08 6.31
C ASN A 113 -11.33 -19.74 7.01
N GLY A 114 -11.90 -18.69 6.44
CA GLY A 114 -11.92 -17.38 7.07
C GLY A 114 -10.66 -16.54 6.88
N LYS A 115 -9.71 -17.01 6.11
CA LYS A 115 -8.44 -16.28 5.92
C LYS A 115 -8.62 -14.97 5.20
N PHE A 116 -9.64 -14.85 4.38
CA PHE A 116 -9.91 -13.61 3.66
C PHE A 116 -10.26 -12.45 4.56
N GLU A 117 -10.69 -12.72 5.77
CA GLU A 117 -11.03 -11.67 6.71
C GLU A 117 -9.81 -10.82 7.09
N SER A 118 -8.63 -11.39 7.01
CA SER A 118 -7.40 -10.67 7.32
C SER A 118 -7.07 -9.57 6.30
N TYR A 119 -7.71 -9.57 5.15
CA TYR A 119 -7.48 -8.57 4.11
C TYR A 119 -8.41 -7.36 4.21
N ARG A 120 -9.27 -7.32 5.19
CA ARG A 120 -10.25 -6.25 5.37
C ARG A 120 -9.75 -5.17 6.31
#